data_f0ce65ad9ce195391b56b934ccbbdd94
#
_entry.id   f0ce65ad9ce195391b56b934ccbbdd94
#
_cell.length_a   1.000
_cell.length_b   1.000
_cell.length_c   1.000
_cell.angle_alpha   90.00
_cell.angle_beta   90.00
_cell.angle_gamma   90.00
#
_symmetry.space_group_name_H-M   'P 1'
#
loop_
_entity.id
_entity.type
_entity.pdbx_description
1 polymer ?
#
loop_
_entity_poly.entity_id
_entity_poly.type
_entity_poly.pdbx_seq_one_letter_code
_entity_poly.pdbx_strand_id
1 'polypeptide(L)'
;MGFGYLLAGYLLSFVSVIGLGDYIFAGMLVGGILMLIGLLELRKYDPVFLYPIIFCGSILLCSLAWGGVFCYSAIVNASEFPPQIESKWIFSAVKAVLYLLFDLTLLYSIADLSRRVEYPDTREKAFRNMIYVGVYNVFQLITFLPFVTSMAEDDRGALMTLLMFVNLAYTLMNVFLIFKCYAMICPAGQEDVPRRKSRFAFVNKMREIKDAREEKAMKEMQDYYELKRRAKFEKKPIKHSSKKKKKKR
;
A
#
# COMPACT_ATOMS: atom_id res chain seq x y z
N MET A 1 12.75 -8.78 5.83
CA MET A 1 13.38 -7.78 4.92
C MET A 1 12.56 -7.42 3.68
N GLY A 2 11.49 -8.14 3.34
CA GLY A 2 10.69 -7.92 2.12
C GLY A 2 10.14 -6.51 1.92
N PHE A 3 9.68 -5.84 2.98
CA PHE A 3 9.20 -4.45 2.89
C PHE A 3 10.25 -3.43 2.44
N GLY A 4 11.55 -3.68 2.69
CA GLY A 4 12.62 -2.80 2.22
C GLY A 4 12.77 -2.83 0.69
N TYR A 5 12.76 -4.02 0.10
CA TYR A 5 12.77 -4.19 -1.36
C TYR A 5 11.48 -3.67 -2.01
N LEU A 6 10.33 -3.90 -1.37
CA LEU A 6 9.04 -3.39 -1.82
C LEU A 6 9.04 -1.86 -1.83
N LEU A 7 9.55 -1.22 -0.77
CA LEU A 7 9.66 0.24 -0.68
C LEU A 7 10.60 0.82 -1.75
N ALA A 8 11.78 0.22 -1.90
CA ALA A 8 12.76 0.67 -2.90
C ALA A 8 12.20 0.53 -4.33
N GLY A 9 11.55 -0.59 -4.62
CA GLY A 9 10.90 -0.82 -5.92
C GLY A 9 9.77 0.15 -6.20
N TYR A 10 8.92 0.41 -5.21
CA TYR A 10 7.81 1.35 -5.33
C TYR A 10 8.29 2.78 -5.58
N LEU A 11 9.30 3.24 -4.82
CA LEU A 11 9.93 4.55 -5.01
C LEU A 11 10.60 4.67 -6.39
N LEU A 12 11.34 3.65 -6.82
CA LEU A 12 12.02 3.67 -8.11
C LEU A 12 11.03 3.72 -9.28
N SER A 13 9.96 2.93 -9.21
CA SER A 13 8.88 2.98 -10.21
C SER A 13 8.23 4.36 -10.26
N PHE A 14 8.00 4.99 -9.11
CA PHE A 14 7.38 6.29 -9.02
C PHE A 14 8.29 7.41 -9.56
N VAL A 15 9.57 7.45 -9.16
CA VAL A 15 10.57 8.44 -9.65
C VAL A 15 10.72 8.32 -11.16
N SER A 16 10.68 7.10 -11.70
CA SER A 16 10.77 6.87 -13.14
C SER A 16 9.62 7.49 -13.91
N VAL A 17 8.42 7.49 -13.36
CA VAL A 17 7.23 8.12 -13.99
C VAL A 17 7.37 9.65 -14.05
N ILE A 18 8.00 10.27 -13.04
CA ILE A 18 8.11 11.73 -12.97
C ILE A 18 9.31 12.29 -13.76
N GLY A 19 10.44 11.57 -13.75
CA GLY A 19 11.74 12.15 -14.10
C GLY A 19 12.41 11.66 -15.37
N LEU A 20 11.99 10.54 -15.95
CA LEU A 20 12.78 9.88 -16.99
C LEU A 20 12.19 9.96 -18.41
N GLY A 21 11.05 10.65 -18.62
CA GLY A 21 10.48 10.80 -19.95
C GLY A 21 10.39 9.46 -20.71
N ASP A 22 11.11 9.34 -21.83
CA ASP A 22 11.08 8.13 -22.67
C ASP A 22 11.75 6.90 -22.03
N TYR A 23 12.60 7.09 -21.00
CA TYR A 23 13.23 5.99 -20.23
C TYR A 23 12.40 5.46 -19.06
N ILE A 24 11.14 5.91 -18.93
CA ILE A 24 10.15 5.41 -17.93
C ILE A 24 10.15 3.89 -17.84
N PHE A 25 10.30 3.24 -18.99
CA PHE A 25 10.27 1.79 -19.13
C PHE A 25 11.36 1.08 -18.29
N ALA A 26 12.61 1.54 -18.35
CA ALA A 26 13.72 0.90 -17.65
C ALA A 26 13.55 0.98 -16.11
N GLY A 27 13.17 2.16 -15.61
CA GLY A 27 12.92 2.35 -14.19
C GLY A 27 11.73 1.56 -13.67
N MET A 28 10.66 1.42 -14.46
CA MET A 28 9.51 0.58 -14.11
C MET A 28 9.86 -0.90 -14.08
N LEU A 29 10.72 -1.39 -14.96
CA LEU A 29 11.18 -2.78 -14.93
C LEU A 29 12.01 -3.06 -13.68
N VAL A 30 13.02 -2.25 -13.42
CA VAL A 30 13.90 -2.43 -12.24
C VAL A 30 13.09 -2.29 -10.95
N GLY A 31 12.21 -1.29 -10.86
CA GLY A 31 11.32 -1.08 -9.72
C GLY A 31 10.37 -2.27 -9.52
N GLY A 32 9.77 -2.77 -10.60
CA GLY A 32 8.89 -3.93 -10.59
C GLY A 32 9.60 -5.21 -10.15
N ILE A 33 10.83 -5.44 -10.58
CA ILE A 33 11.64 -6.59 -10.15
C ILE A 33 11.91 -6.49 -8.64
N LEU A 34 12.29 -5.33 -8.14
CA LEU A 34 12.53 -5.13 -6.70
C LEU A 34 11.26 -5.33 -5.89
N MET A 35 10.10 -4.83 -6.37
CA MET A 35 8.80 -5.08 -5.72
C MET A 35 8.49 -6.57 -5.70
N LEU A 36 8.71 -7.28 -6.80
CA LEU A 36 8.47 -8.73 -6.88
C LEU A 36 9.34 -9.51 -5.90
N ILE A 37 10.63 -9.19 -5.80
CA ILE A 37 11.55 -9.79 -4.82
C ILE A 37 11.03 -9.53 -3.40
N GLY A 38 10.64 -8.29 -3.09
CA GLY A 38 10.09 -7.92 -1.80
C GLY A 38 8.83 -8.70 -1.44
N LEU A 39 7.91 -8.86 -2.39
CA LEU A 39 6.66 -9.61 -2.21
C LEU A 39 6.90 -11.11 -2.03
N LEU A 40 7.86 -11.70 -2.78
CA LEU A 40 8.25 -13.10 -2.62
C LEU A 40 8.82 -13.37 -1.22
N GLU A 41 9.61 -12.44 -0.68
CA GLU A 41 10.08 -12.53 0.70
C GLU A 41 8.92 -12.43 1.71
N LEU A 42 7.96 -11.51 1.50
CA LEU A 42 6.80 -11.34 2.37
C LEU A 42 5.85 -12.54 2.33
N ARG A 43 5.72 -13.20 1.18
CA ARG A 43 4.91 -14.44 1.03
C ARG A 43 5.38 -15.57 1.95
N LYS A 44 6.68 -15.62 2.31
CA LYS A 44 7.20 -16.63 3.24
C LYS A 44 6.57 -16.52 4.63
N TYR A 45 6.12 -15.31 5.02
CA TYR A 45 5.50 -15.03 6.30
C TYR A 45 3.97 -15.05 6.24
N ASP A 46 3.38 -14.62 5.11
CA ASP A 46 1.94 -14.58 4.94
C ASP A 46 1.53 -14.93 3.50
N PRO A 47 0.72 -15.99 3.30
CA PRO A 47 0.27 -16.42 1.98
C PRO A 47 -0.60 -15.39 1.25
N VAL A 48 -1.20 -14.42 1.95
CA VAL A 48 -2.03 -13.35 1.36
C VAL A 48 -1.24 -12.50 0.37
N PHE A 49 0.08 -12.39 0.53
CA PHE A 49 0.96 -11.71 -0.43
C PHE A 49 1.07 -12.39 -1.80
N LEU A 50 0.44 -13.55 -1.99
CA LEU A 50 0.36 -14.20 -3.31
C LEU A 50 -0.39 -13.32 -4.34
N TYR A 51 -1.47 -12.66 -3.92
CA TYR A 51 -2.29 -11.85 -4.82
C TYR A 51 -1.49 -10.67 -5.44
N PRO A 52 -0.83 -9.80 -4.66
CA PRO A 52 -0.02 -8.74 -5.24
C PRO A 52 1.17 -9.26 -6.04
N ILE A 53 1.71 -10.47 -5.78
CA ILE A 53 2.75 -11.09 -6.62
C ILE A 53 2.23 -11.36 -8.03
N ILE A 54 1.02 -11.92 -8.16
CA ILE A 54 0.41 -12.22 -9.46
C ILE A 54 0.26 -10.95 -10.28
N PHE A 55 -0.30 -9.88 -9.68
CA PHE A 55 -0.50 -8.62 -10.39
C PHE A 55 0.81 -7.88 -10.69
N CYS A 56 1.79 -7.90 -9.78
CA CYS A 56 3.12 -7.37 -10.03
C CYS A 56 3.81 -8.09 -11.21
N GLY A 57 3.74 -9.42 -11.24
CA GLY A 57 4.24 -10.22 -12.36
C GLY A 57 3.54 -9.90 -13.68
N SER A 58 2.22 -9.73 -13.66
CA SER A 58 1.44 -9.33 -14.84
C SER A 58 1.82 -7.93 -15.35
N ILE A 59 2.06 -6.97 -14.46
CA ILE A 59 2.56 -5.63 -14.81
C ILE A 59 3.94 -5.73 -15.46
N LEU A 60 4.84 -6.55 -14.93
CA LEU A 60 6.16 -6.77 -15.50
C LEU A 60 6.08 -7.37 -16.90
N LEU A 61 5.26 -8.40 -17.10
CA LEU A 61 5.04 -9.02 -18.41
C LEU A 61 4.46 -8.03 -19.43
N CYS A 62 3.45 -7.26 -19.02
CA CYS A 62 2.88 -6.21 -19.85
C CYS A 62 3.92 -5.13 -20.21
N SER A 63 4.78 -4.76 -19.26
CA SER A 63 5.85 -3.79 -19.48
C SER A 63 6.93 -4.33 -20.41
N LEU A 64 7.28 -5.61 -20.30
CA LEU A 64 8.22 -6.27 -21.23
C LEU A 64 7.65 -6.36 -22.64
N ALA A 65 6.38 -6.75 -22.78
CA ALA A 65 5.70 -6.79 -24.07
C ALA A 65 5.69 -5.41 -24.73
N TRP A 66 5.32 -4.37 -23.96
CA TRP A 66 5.35 -2.98 -24.45
C TRP A 66 6.75 -2.54 -24.87
N GLY A 67 7.78 -2.85 -24.06
CA GLY A 67 9.18 -2.56 -24.39
C GLY A 67 9.63 -3.26 -25.67
N GLY A 68 9.21 -4.50 -25.88
CA GLY A 68 9.47 -5.24 -27.13
C GLY A 68 8.83 -4.56 -28.35
N VAL A 69 7.57 -4.14 -28.24
CA VAL A 69 6.87 -3.40 -29.30
C VAL A 69 7.56 -2.04 -29.55
N PHE A 70 7.96 -1.34 -28.50
CA PHE A 70 8.67 -0.06 -28.62
C PHE A 70 10.01 -0.22 -29.33
N CYS A 71 10.83 -1.19 -28.91
CA CYS A 71 12.12 -1.47 -29.55
C CYS A 71 11.96 -1.89 -31.02
N TYR A 72 10.98 -2.75 -31.31
CA TYR A 72 10.69 -3.15 -32.69
C TYR A 72 10.30 -1.94 -33.55
N SER A 73 9.37 -1.11 -33.08
CA SER A 73 8.94 0.11 -33.81
C SER A 73 10.08 1.10 -34.00
N ALA A 74 10.96 1.26 -33.01
CA ALA A 74 12.12 2.13 -33.12
C ALA A 74 13.13 1.63 -34.18
N ILE A 75 13.28 0.31 -34.34
CA ILE A 75 14.17 -0.28 -35.36
C ILE A 75 13.56 -0.13 -36.76
N VAL A 76 12.26 -0.40 -36.89
CA VAL A 76 11.57 -0.36 -38.21
C VAL A 76 11.37 1.07 -38.68
N ASN A 77 11.03 2.00 -37.78
CA ASN A 77 10.76 3.40 -38.08
C ASN A 77 11.88 4.30 -37.54
N ALA A 78 13.14 4.02 -37.92
CA ALA A 78 14.33 4.68 -37.36
C ALA A 78 14.36 6.21 -37.60
N SER A 79 13.53 6.75 -38.51
CA SER A 79 13.41 8.19 -38.78
C SER A 79 12.43 8.90 -37.81
N GLU A 80 11.59 8.18 -37.12
CA GLU A 80 10.60 8.72 -36.17
C GLU A 80 10.88 8.24 -34.76
N PHE A 81 11.48 9.08 -33.94
CA PHE A 81 11.70 8.78 -32.53
C PHE A 81 11.10 9.89 -31.64
N PRO A 82 10.25 9.60 -30.65
CA PRO A 82 9.72 8.27 -30.26
C PRO A 82 8.72 7.70 -31.26
N PRO A 83 8.70 6.34 -31.45
CA PRO A 83 7.83 5.73 -32.46
C PRO A 83 6.36 5.92 -32.11
N GLN A 84 5.57 6.23 -33.15
CA GLN A 84 4.12 6.35 -33.06
C GLN A 84 3.51 4.94 -33.03
N ILE A 85 2.93 4.55 -31.89
CA ILE A 85 2.32 3.22 -31.72
C ILE A 85 0.82 3.39 -31.52
N GLU A 86 0.04 2.97 -32.52
CA GLU A 86 -1.42 3.10 -32.51
C GLU A 86 -2.10 2.41 -31.32
N SER A 87 -1.54 1.27 -30.86
CA SER A 87 -2.08 0.51 -29.73
C SER A 87 -1.68 1.05 -28.34
N LYS A 88 -1.01 2.20 -28.25
CA LYS A 88 -0.51 2.79 -26.99
C LYS A 88 -1.61 2.93 -25.93
N TRP A 89 -2.82 3.33 -26.33
CA TRP A 89 -3.94 3.53 -25.41
C TRP A 89 -4.41 2.21 -24.78
N ILE A 90 -4.41 1.10 -25.55
CA ILE A 90 -4.80 -0.23 -25.06
C ILE A 90 -3.83 -0.69 -23.94
N PHE A 91 -2.52 -0.59 -24.20
CA PHE A 91 -1.52 -0.93 -23.20
C PHE A 91 -1.63 -0.06 -21.94
N SER A 92 -1.91 1.23 -22.12
CA SER A 92 -2.10 2.15 -20.99
C SER A 92 -3.35 1.80 -20.18
N ALA A 93 -4.45 1.45 -20.80
CA ALA A 93 -5.68 1.04 -20.13
C ALA A 93 -5.49 -0.29 -19.37
N VAL A 94 -4.89 -1.29 -20.01
CA VAL A 94 -4.57 -2.58 -19.36
C VAL A 94 -3.66 -2.38 -18.16
N LYS A 95 -2.60 -1.57 -18.31
CA LYS A 95 -1.70 -1.25 -17.19
C LYS A 95 -2.43 -0.55 -16.05
N ALA A 96 -3.31 0.42 -16.34
CA ALA A 96 -4.08 1.11 -15.30
C ALA A 96 -4.92 0.13 -14.46
N VAL A 97 -5.59 -0.83 -15.11
CA VAL A 97 -6.35 -1.87 -14.41
C VAL A 97 -5.43 -2.77 -13.58
N LEU A 98 -4.29 -3.20 -14.12
CA LEU A 98 -3.34 -4.03 -13.40
C LEU A 98 -2.73 -3.30 -12.18
N TYR A 99 -2.42 -2.00 -12.30
CA TYR A 99 -1.95 -1.20 -11.16
C TYR A 99 -3.03 -1.03 -10.10
N LEU A 100 -4.29 -0.80 -10.49
CA LEU A 100 -5.41 -0.76 -9.54
C LEU A 100 -5.48 -2.06 -8.74
N LEU A 101 -5.48 -3.21 -9.42
CA LEU A 101 -5.56 -4.52 -8.77
C LEU A 101 -4.33 -4.81 -7.90
N PHE A 102 -3.16 -4.40 -8.35
CA PHE A 102 -1.92 -4.52 -7.58
C PHE A 102 -1.99 -3.71 -6.28
N ASP A 103 -2.30 -2.42 -6.37
CA ASP A 103 -2.36 -1.54 -5.20
C ASP A 103 -3.45 -1.98 -4.21
N LEU A 104 -4.65 -2.35 -4.68
CA LEU A 104 -5.72 -2.85 -3.83
C LEU A 104 -5.32 -4.14 -3.12
N THR A 105 -4.74 -5.10 -3.83
CA THR A 105 -4.32 -6.38 -3.21
C THR A 105 -3.13 -6.20 -2.28
N LEU A 106 -2.20 -5.31 -2.59
CA LEU A 106 -1.08 -4.97 -1.71
C LEU A 106 -1.57 -4.33 -0.41
N LEU A 107 -2.44 -3.32 -0.49
CA LEU A 107 -3.00 -2.65 0.67
C LEU A 107 -3.87 -3.57 1.51
N TYR A 108 -4.65 -4.46 0.87
CA TYR A 108 -5.39 -5.51 1.55
C TYR A 108 -4.46 -6.46 2.32
N SER A 109 -3.37 -6.92 1.69
CA SER A 109 -2.39 -7.79 2.33
C SER A 109 -1.72 -7.11 3.53
N ILE A 110 -1.40 -5.81 3.42
CA ILE A 110 -0.88 -5.02 4.54
C ILE A 110 -1.92 -4.88 5.66
N ALA A 111 -3.20 -4.69 5.32
CA ALA A 111 -4.27 -4.58 6.31
C ALA A 111 -4.49 -5.91 7.05
N ASP A 112 -4.44 -7.05 6.36
CA ASP A 112 -4.59 -8.38 6.97
C ASP A 112 -3.38 -8.71 7.86
N LEU A 113 -2.16 -8.46 7.38
CA LEU A 113 -0.95 -8.60 8.19
C LEU A 113 -1.01 -7.73 9.45
N SER A 114 -1.43 -6.45 9.31
CA SER A 114 -1.56 -5.52 10.43
C SER A 114 -2.61 -5.98 11.46
N ARG A 115 -3.66 -6.67 11.01
CA ARG A 115 -4.65 -7.29 11.89
C ARG A 115 -4.03 -8.42 12.72
N ARG A 116 -3.18 -9.25 12.11
CA ARG A 116 -2.54 -10.39 12.79
C ARG A 116 -1.48 -9.97 13.80
N VAL A 117 -0.78 -8.87 13.52
CA VAL A 117 0.23 -8.30 14.43
C VAL A 117 -0.34 -7.24 15.40
N GLU A 118 -1.66 -7.15 15.48
CA GLU A 118 -2.40 -6.25 16.40
C GLU A 118 -2.05 -4.75 16.25
N TYR A 119 -1.82 -4.31 14.99
CA TYR A 119 -1.54 -2.91 14.64
C TYR A 119 -2.77 -2.21 14.00
N PRO A 120 -3.78 -1.78 14.80
CA PRO A 120 -5.03 -1.24 14.27
C PRO A 120 -4.83 0.05 13.45
N ASP A 121 -3.95 0.94 13.88
CA ASP A 121 -3.66 2.20 13.18
C ASP A 121 -3.12 1.99 11.75
N THR A 122 -2.29 0.97 11.55
CA THR A 122 -1.77 0.63 10.21
C THR A 122 -2.86 0.03 9.33
N ARG A 123 -3.74 -0.78 9.90
CA ARG A 123 -4.92 -1.35 9.23
C ARG A 123 -5.87 -0.27 8.74
N GLU A 124 -6.23 0.69 9.59
CA GLU A 124 -7.13 1.80 9.23
C GLU A 124 -6.53 2.65 8.11
N LYS A 125 -5.22 2.94 8.18
CA LYS A 125 -4.51 3.67 7.12
C LYS A 125 -4.49 2.91 5.81
N ALA A 126 -4.31 1.59 5.84
CA ALA A 126 -4.36 0.76 4.64
C ALA A 126 -5.75 0.82 3.98
N PHE A 127 -6.84 0.67 4.74
CA PHE A 127 -8.20 0.79 4.20
C PHE A 127 -8.50 2.18 3.64
N ARG A 128 -8.08 3.24 4.34
CA ARG A 128 -8.22 4.61 3.83
C ARG A 128 -7.49 4.78 2.50
N ASN A 129 -6.26 4.28 2.40
CA ASN A 129 -5.47 4.37 1.18
C ASN A 129 -6.13 3.56 0.04
N MET A 130 -6.75 2.40 0.32
CA MET A 130 -7.52 1.64 -0.68
C MET A 130 -8.63 2.48 -1.31
N ILE A 131 -9.35 3.28 -0.52
CA ILE A 131 -10.40 4.17 -1.02
C ILE A 131 -9.79 5.21 -1.96
N TYR A 132 -8.68 5.87 -1.57
CA TYR A 132 -8.03 6.88 -2.41
C TYR A 132 -7.49 6.30 -3.72
N VAL A 133 -6.85 5.12 -3.67
CA VAL A 133 -6.39 4.41 -4.86
C VAL A 133 -7.58 4.04 -5.77
N GLY A 134 -8.67 3.54 -5.19
CA GLY A 134 -9.89 3.21 -5.94
C GLY A 134 -10.46 4.44 -6.66
N VAL A 135 -10.64 5.53 -5.93
CA VAL A 135 -11.17 6.79 -6.49
C VAL A 135 -10.26 7.31 -7.61
N TYR A 136 -8.95 7.38 -7.37
CA TYR A 136 -7.98 7.84 -8.37
C TYR A 136 -8.07 6.99 -9.66
N ASN A 137 -8.03 5.67 -9.53
CA ASN A 137 -8.04 4.78 -10.69
C ASN A 137 -9.36 4.82 -11.47
N VAL A 138 -10.49 5.04 -10.80
CA VAL A 138 -11.77 5.29 -11.47
C VAL A 138 -11.68 6.56 -12.32
N PHE A 139 -11.16 7.66 -11.77
CA PHE A 139 -10.94 8.88 -12.54
C PHE A 139 -9.94 8.67 -13.67
N GLN A 140 -8.88 7.92 -13.47
CA GLN A 140 -7.92 7.60 -14.52
C GLN A 140 -8.57 6.78 -15.64
N LEU A 141 -9.41 5.80 -15.33
CA LEU A 141 -10.14 5.03 -16.34
C LEU A 141 -11.13 5.90 -17.15
N ILE A 142 -11.74 6.90 -16.50
CA ILE A 142 -12.61 7.86 -17.19
C ILE A 142 -11.85 8.63 -18.27
N THR A 143 -10.56 8.90 -18.10
CA THR A 143 -9.75 9.61 -19.12
C THR A 143 -9.59 8.86 -20.45
N PHE A 144 -9.85 7.56 -20.46
CA PHE A 144 -9.86 6.76 -21.69
C PHE A 144 -11.20 6.79 -22.44
N LEU A 145 -12.24 7.41 -21.86
CA LEU A 145 -13.54 7.49 -22.52
C LEU A 145 -13.55 8.53 -23.67
N PRO A 146 -14.29 8.26 -24.74
CA PRO A 146 -14.28 9.10 -25.94
C PRO A 146 -14.63 10.57 -25.68
N PHE A 147 -15.52 10.85 -24.71
CA PHE A 147 -15.90 12.22 -24.40
C PHE A 147 -14.74 13.05 -23.82
N VAL A 148 -13.82 12.43 -23.07
CA VAL A 148 -12.64 13.13 -22.53
C VAL A 148 -11.62 13.36 -23.64
N THR A 149 -11.50 12.45 -24.60
CA THR A 149 -10.61 12.63 -25.74
C THR A 149 -11.09 13.72 -26.70
N SER A 150 -12.40 14.04 -26.69
CA SER A 150 -13.01 15.12 -27.48
C SER A 150 -13.05 16.47 -26.76
N MET A 151 -12.60 16.58 -25.50
CA MET A 151 -12.52 17.84 -24.78
C MET A 151 -11.48 18.79 -25.42
N ALA A 152 -11.65 20.09 -25.19
CA ALA A 152 -10.65 21.08 -25.56
C ALA A 152 -9.27 20.75 -24.91
N GLU A 153 -8.18 21.07 -25.60
CA GLU A 153 -6.82 20.72 -25.14
C GLU A 153 -6.51 21.33 -23.78
N ASP A 154 -6.93 22.56 -23.52
CA ASP A 154 -6.72 23.26 -22.25
C ASP A 154 -7.42 22.55 -21.07
N ASP A 155 -8.69 22.17 -21.24
CA ASP A 155 -9.48 21.47 -20.22
C ASP A 155 -8.91 20.08 -19.94
N ARG A 156 -8.51 19.38 -20.99
CA ARG A 156 -7.85 18.08 -20.90
C ARG A 156 -6.50 18.19 -20.20
N GLY A 157 -5.72 19.23 -20.48
CA GLY A 157 -4.45 19.53 -19.83
C GLY A 157 -4.63 19.78 -18.32
N ALA A 158 -5.65 20.57 -17.96
CA ALA A 158 -5.98 20.84 -16.56
C ALA A 158 -6.40 19.54 -15.81
N LEU A 159 -7.24 18.70 -16.43
CA LEU A 159 -7.65 17.40 -15.87
C LEU A 159 -6.45 16.47 -15.65
N MET A 160 -5.55 16.35 -16.63
CA MET A 160 -4.35 15.52 -16.51
C MET A 160 -3.40 16.01 -15.41
N THR A 161 -3.25 17.32 -15.30
CA THR A 161 -2.44 17.94 -14.23
C THR A 161 -3.03 17.66 -12.86
N LEU A 162 -4.34 17.80 -12.69
CA LEU A 162 -5.02 17.45 -11.44
C LEU A 162 -4.81 15.98 -11.07
N LEU A 163 -5.00 15.06 -12.02
CA LEU A 163 -4.78 13.63 -11.82
C LEU A 163 -3.33 13.31 -11.45
N MET A 164 -2.36 14.02 -12.01
CA MET A 164 -0.95 13.86 -11.64
C MET A 164 -0.70 14.23 -10.17
N PHE A 165 -1.29 15.33 -9.67
CA PHE A 165 -1.17 15.70 -8.25
C PHE A 165 -1.85 14.70 -7.32
N VAL A 166 -3.03 14.19 -7.69
CA VAL A 166 -3.73 13.16 -6.92
C VAL A 166 -2.92 11.88 -6.90
N ASN A 167 -2.31 11.47 -8.03
CA ASN A 167 -1.40 10.34 -8.13
C ASN A 167 -0.21 10.49 -7.18
N LEU A 168 0.44 11.65 -7.21
CA LEU A 168 1.55 11.95 -6.30
C LEU A 168 1.13 11.81 -4.84
N ALA A 169 -0.01 12.37 -4.47
CA ALA A 169 -0.50 12.35 -3.10
C ALA A 169 -0.75 10.91 -2.61
N TYR A 170 -1.53 10.09 -3.34
CA TYR A 170 -1.81 8.73 -2.89
C TYR A 170 -0.56 7.84 -2.92
N THR A 171 0.35 8.04 -3.88
CA THR A 171 1.61 7.30 -3.94
C THR A 171 2.48 7.59 -2.71
N LEU A 172 2.60 8.86 -2.32
CA LEU A 172 3.30 9.22 -1.09
C LEU A 172 2.65 8.59 0.14
N MET A 173 1.32 8.56 0.22
CA MET A 173 0.62 7.89 1.32
C MET A 173 0.92 6.39 1.38
N ASN A 174 0.99 5.71 0.23
CA ASN A 174 1.37 4.30 0.15
C ASN A 174 2.84 4.08 0.54
N VAL A 175 3.74 4.93 0.07
CA VAL A 175 5.17 4.91 0.47
C VAL A 175 5.31 5.04 1.98
N PHE A 176 4.63 5.99 2.61
CA PHE A 176 4.65 6.16 4.07
C PHE A 176 4.06 4.95 4.80
N LEU A 177 3.02 4.32 4.26
CA LEU A 177 2.43 3.11 4.85
C LEU A 177 3.41 1.94 4.77
N ILE A 178 4.01 1.69 3.60
CA ILE A 178 5.01 0.62 3.40
C ILE A 178 6.24 0.86 4.29
N PHE A 179 6.71 2.12 4.37
CA PHE A 179 7.80 2.49 5.26
C PHE A 179 7.45 2.24 6.74
N LYS A 180 6.21 2.54 7.13
CA LYS A 180 5.72 2.25 8.48
C LYS A 180 5.75 0.73 8.76
N CYS A 181 5.30 -0.09 7.82
CA CYS A 181 5.38 -1.54 7.92
C CYS A 181 6.84 -2.01 8.04
N TYR A 182 7.74 -1.48 7.21
CA TYR A 182 9.16 -1.77 7.28
C TYR A 182 9.79 -1.43 8.64
N ALA A 183 9.39 -0.30 9.22
CA ALA A 183 9.95 0.18 10.49
C ALA A 183 9.37 -0.54 11.72
N MET A 184 8.15 -1.09 11.61
CA MET A 184 7.38 -1.56 12.76
C MET A 184 7.19 -3.07 12.81
N ILE A 185 7.13 -3.75 11.65
CA ILE A 185 6.89 -5.18 11.60
C ILE A 185 8.23 -5.89 11.69
N CYS A 186 8.43 -6.62 12.80
CA CYS A 186 9.60 -7.44 13.01
C CYS A 186 9.43 -8.80 12.31
N PRO A 187 10.48 -9.37 11.71
CA PRO A 187 10.43 -10.76 11.23
C PRO A 187 10.15 -11.73 12.36
N ALA A 188 9.35 -12.76 12.11
CA ALA A 188 9.08 -13.82 13.07
C ALA A 188 10.39 -14.46 13.57
N GLY A 189 10.52 -14.68 14.88
CA GLY A 189 11.72 -15.20 15.52
C GLY A 189 12.79 -14.15 15.85
N GLN A 190 12.51 -12.86 15.62
CA GLN A 190 13.40 -11.74 16.02
C GLN A 190 12.71 -10.79 16.99
N GLU A 191 11.66 -11.22 17.65
CA GLU A 191 10.83 -10.41 18.54
C GLU A 191 11.62 -9.93 19.76
N ASP A 192 12.56 -10.74 20.28
CA ASP A 192 13.40 -10.43 21.43
C ASP A 192 14.73 -9.75 21.05
N VAL A 193 15.02 -9.57 19.77
CA VAL A 193 16.26 -8.91 19.36
C VAL A 193 16.08 -7.40 19.45
N PRO A 194 16.88 -6.70 20.29
CA PRO A 194 16.78 -5.25 20.40
C PRO A 194 17.00 -4.61 19.03
N ARG A 195 16.06 -3.75 18.62
CA ARG A 195 16.08 -3.08 17.32
C ARG A 195 17.42 -2.40 17.11
N ARG A 196 18.13 -2.75 16.04
CA ARG A 196 19.38 -2.08 15.68
C ARG A 196 19.14 -0.58 15.55
N LYS A 197 19.98 0.22 16.22
CA LYS A 197 19.96 1.67 16.07
C LYS A 197 20.21 2.02 14.59
N SER A 198 19.37 2.90 14.04
CA SER A 198 19.57 3.43 12.69
C SER A 198 20.83 4.29 12.65
N ARG A 199 21.53 4.32 11.52
CA ARG A 199 22.64 5.24 11.29
C ARG A 199 22.20 6.72 11.30
N PHE A 200 20.91 6.98 11.14
CA PHE A 200 20.36 8.32 11.14
C PHE A 200 19.79 8.66 12.51
N ALA A 201 20.37 9.63 13.19
CA ALA A 201 19.96 10.10 14.52
C ALA A 201 18.48 10.53 14.55
N PHE A 202 17.99 11.16 13.49
CA PHE A 202 16.60 11.56 13.33
C PHE A 202 15.62 10.38 13.41
N VAL A 203 15.95 9.25 12.74
CA VAL A 203 15.12 8.04 12.77
C VAL A 203 15.04 7.44 14.15
N ASN A 204 16.16 7.45 14.90
CA ASN A 204 16.20 6.95 16.29
C ASN A 204 15.33 7.82 17.20
N LYS A 205 15.45 9.16 17.08
CA LYS A 205 14.64 10.10 17.86
C LYS A 205 13.14 9.97 17.57
N MET A 206 12.76 9.79 16.30
CA MET A 206 11.36 9.52 15.95
C MET A 206 10.84 8.20 16.52
N ARG A 207 11.68 7.16 16.56
CA ARG A 207 11.33 5.88 17.19
C ARG A 207 11.11 6.04 18.68
N GLU A 208 12.01 6.71 19.40
CA GLU A 208 11.88 6.97 20.85
C GLU A 208 10.59 7.73 21.19
N ILE A 209 10.27 8.80 20.43
CA ILE A 209 9.03 9.57 20.63
C ILE A 209 7.80 8.67 20.38
N LYS A 210 7.88 7.78 19.42
CA LYS A 210 6.78 6.90 19.07
C LYS A 210 6.59 5.81 20.11
N ASP A 211 7.68 5.15 20.52
CA ASP A 211 7.64 4.10 21.54
C ASP A 211 7.09 4.66 22.87
N ALA A 212 7.48 5.90 23.25
CA ALA A 212 6.93 6.58 24.41
C ALA A 212 5.42 6.89 24.28
N ARG A 213 4.94 7.25 23.08
CA ARG A 213 3.49 7.47 22.83
C ARG A 213 2.70 6.17 22.87
N GLU A 214 3.24 5.09 22.31
CA GLU A 214 2.60 3.78 22.31
C GLU A 214 2.54 3.20 23.74
N GLU A 215 3.59 3.35 24.52
CA GLU A 215 3.60 2.94 25.93
C GLU A 215 2.56 3.71 26.75
N LYS A 216 2.43 5.02 26.52
CA LYS A 216 1.40 5.84 27.16
C LYS A 216 -0.01 5.43 26.74
N ALA A 217 -0.25 5.21 25.45
CA ALA A 217 -1.54 4.74 24.95
C ALA A 217 -1.91 3.34 25.46
N MET A 218 -0.93 2.44 25.59
CA MET A 218 -1.14 1.11 26.19
C MET A 218 -1.50 1.20 27.67
N LYS A 219 -0.84 2.05 28.43
CA LYS A 219 -1.20 2.29 29.85
C LYS A 219 -2.61 2.85 29.99
N GLU A 220 -2.95 3.88 29.21
CA GLU A 220 -4.31 4.46 29.19
C GLU A 220 -5.38 3.41 28.82
N MET A 221 -5.07 2.51 27.88
CA MET A 221 -5.97 1.44 27.50
C MET A 221 -6.11 0.37 28.59
N GLN A 222 -5.02 0.00 29.25
CA GLN A 222 -5.06 -0.92 30.42
C GLN A 222 -5.88 -0.33 31.55
N ASP A 223 -5.65 0.93 31.92
CA ASP A 223 -6.43 1.64 32.95
C ASP A 223 -7.91 1.70 32.61
N TYR A 224 -8.25 1.97 31.33
CA TYR A 224 -9.64 1.95 30.86
C TYR A 224 -10.29 0.58 31.00
N TYR A 225 -9.58 -0.49 30.62
CA TYR A 225 -10.13 -1.86 30.77
C TYR A 225 -10.24 -2.28 32.24
N GLU A 226 -9.31 -1.86 33.11
CA GLU A 226 -9.42 -2.11 34.54
C GLU A 226 -10.62 -1.36 35.16
N LEU A 227 -10.81 -0.08 34.83
CA LEU A 227 -11.96 0.70 35.28
C LEU A 227 -13.27 0.05 34.82
N LYS A 228 -13.34 -0.36 33.54
CA LYS A 228 -14.52 -1.07 33.01
C LYS A 228 -14.76 -2.41 33.68
N ARG A 229 -13.70 -3.11 34.04
CA ARG A 229 -13.78 -4.37 34.78
C ARG A 229 -14.29 -4.15 36.20
N ARG A 230 -13.76 -3.15 36.93
CA ARG A 230 -14.24 -2.76 38.28
C ARG A 230 -15.71 -2.35 38.25
N ALA A 231 -16.11 -1.48 37.32
CA ALA A 231 -17.50 -1.07 37.16
C ALA A 231 -18.47 -2.23 36.83
N LYS A 232 -17.98 -3.29 36.16
CA LYS A 232 -18.76 -4.49 35.88
C LYS A 232 -18.92 -5.42 37.08
N PHE A 233 -17.94 -5.41 38.00
CA PHE A 233 -18.04 -6.14 39.27
C PHE A 233 -18.93 -5.41 40.28
N GLU A 234 -18.86 -4.08 40.36
CA GLU A 234 -19.72 -3.27 41.22
C GLU A 234 -21.21 -3.30 40.83
N LYS A 235 -21.51 -3.47 39.52
CA LYS A 235 -22.90 -3.59 39.00
C LYS A 235 -23.50 -4.97 39.14
N LYS A 236 -22.85 -5.97 39.76
CA LYS A 236 -23.49 -7.24 40.13
C LYS A 236 -24.03 -7.12 41.54
N PRO A 237 -25.28 -6.73 41.77
CA PRO A 237 -25.89 -6.84 43.09
C PRO A 237 -25.89 -8.32 43.45
N ILE A 238 -25.44 -8.60 44.67
CA ILE A 238 -25.45 -9.91 45.29
C ILE A 238 -26.91 -10.42 45.33
N LYS A 239 -27.36 -11.09 44.27
CA LYS A 239 -28.59 -11.87 44.27
C LYS A 239 -28.30 -13.23 44.91
N HIS A 240 -27.97 -13.21 46.21
CA HIS A 240 -27.96 -14.42 47.00
C HIS A 240 -28.81 -14.24 48.23
N SER A 241 -29.73 -15.17 48.37
CA SER A 241 -30.57 -15.48 49.53
C SER A 241 -31.94 -14.83 49.63
N SER A 242 -32.89 -15.24 48.79
CA SER A 242 -34.32 -15.32 49.25
C SER A 242 -35.16 -16.34 48.50
N LYS A 243 -34.59 -17.49 48.17
CA LYS A 243 -35.40 -18.61 47.64
C LYS A 243 -35.14 -19.94 48.34
N LYS A 244 -35.17 -19.93 49.68
CA LYS A 244 -35.26 -21.17 50.47
C LYS A 244 -36.07 -20.95 51.74
N LYS A 245 -37.36 -20.61 51.62
CA LYS A 245 -38.36 -20.83 52.72
C LYS A 245 -39.78 -20.66 52.20
N LYS A 246 -40.23 -21.59 51.35
CA LYS A 246 -41.68 -21.86 51.17
C LYS A 246 -41.85 -23.19 50.48
N LYS A 247 -41.62 -24.28 51.24
CA LYS A 247 -42.19 -25.60 50.96
C LYS A 247 -42.13 -26.44 52.23
N LYS A 248 -43.02 -26.12 53.19
CA LYS A 248 -43.53 -27.02 54.21
C LYS A 248 -44.78 -26.36 54.77
N ARG A 249 -45.88 -26.66 54.15
CA ARG A 249 -47.16 -26.99 54.79
C ARG A 249 -48.14 -27.49 53.71
#